data_d14b1e5c6a70d0b7bb051757b987a34a
#
_entry.id   d14b1e5c6a70d0b7bb051757b987a34a
#
_cell.length_a   1.000
_cell.length_b   1.000
_cell.length_c   1.000
_cell.angle_alpha   90.00
_cell.angle_beta   90.00
_cell.angle_gamma   90.00
#
_symmetry.space_group_name_H-M   'P 1'
#
loop_
_entity.id
_entity.type
_entity.pdbx_description
1 polymer ?
#
loop_
_entity_poly.entity_id
_entity_poly.type
_entity_poly.pdbx_seq_one_letter_code
_entity_poly.pdbx_strand_id
1 'polypeptide(L)'
;MVKKEKLIERLKSKPKDFTFDEMRNVLESLGFEMFKKGKTSGSRVAFFKDNTAIILHKPHPRKELLEYQIKQVLEVLEKEGLL
;
A
#
# COMPACT_ATOMS: atom_id res chain seq x y z
N MET A 1 -14.68 13.20 -0.38
CA MET A 1 -13.42 13.07 0.32
C MET A 1 -13.36 11.76 1.07
N VAL A 2 -12.42 10.91 0.74
CA VAL A 2 -12.31 9.60 1.37
C VAL A 2 -11.64 9.77 2.73
N LYS A 3 -12.30 9.29 3.76
CA LYS A 3 -11.73 9.38 5.08
C LYS A 3 -10.68 8.29 5.26
N LYS A 4 -9.53 8.68 5.75
CA LYS A 4 -8.41 7.81 6.01
C LYS A 4 -8.81 6.61 6.86
N GLU A 5 -9.65 6.81 7.84
CA GLU A 5 -10.10 5.76 8.75
C GLU A 5 -10.88 4.67 8.02
N LYS A 6 -11.73 5.07 7.08
CA LYS A 6 -12.49 4.10 6.29
C LYS A 6 -11.60 3.26 5.39
N LEU A 7 -10.58 3.88 4.83
CA LEU A 7 -9.63 3.15 4.01
C LEU A 7 -8.84 2.15 4.83
N ILE A 8 -8.45 2.52 6.03
CA ILE A 8 -7.73 1.61 6.92
C ILE A 8 -8.60 0.43 7.33
N GLU A 9 -9.85 0.70 7.68
CA GLU A 9 -10.79 -0.37 8.00
C GLU A 9 -11.00 -1.31 6.83
N ARG A 10 -11.13 -0.74 5.64
CA ARG A 10 -11.30 -1.52 4.43
C ARG A 10 -10.07 -2.39 4.17
N LEU A 11 -8.89 -1.83 4.37
CA LEU A 11 -7.64 -2.58 4.22
C LEU A 11 -7.58 -3.75 5.20
N LYS A 12 -7.98 -3.53 6.44
CA LYS A 12 -7.95 -4.58 7.45
C LYS A 12 -8.87 -5.74 7.12
N SER A 13 -9.93 -5.50 6.37
CA SER A 13 -10.86 -6.55 5.98
C SER A 13 -10.35 -7.38 4.80
N LYS A 14 -9.20 -7.00 4.23
CA LYS A 14 -8.58 -7.68 3.10
C LYS A 14 -9.53 -7.87 1.93
N PRO A 15 -10.11 -6.78 1.40
CA PRO A 15 -11.07 -6.91 0.31
C PRO A 15 -10.38 -7.33 -0.98
N LYS A 16 -11.12 -8.02 -1.82
CA LYS A 16 -10.59 -8.48 -3.11
C LYS A 16 -10.49 -7.36 -4.14
N ASP A 17 -11.15 -6.25 -3.89
CA ASP A 17 -11.19 -5.13 -4.82
C ASP A 17 -10.40 -3.91 -4.36
N PHE A 18 -9.45 -4.12 -3.47
CA PHE A 18 -8.62 -3.02 -2.98
C PHE A 18 -7.58 -2.66 -4.04
N THR A 19 -7.64 -1.42 -4.53
CA THR A 19 -6.78 -0.99 -5.63
C THR A 19 -5.44 -0.47 -5.13
N PHE A 20 -4.49 -0.40 -6.04
CA PHE A 20 -3.18 0.19 -5.75
C PHE A 20 -3.33 1.64 -5.28
N ASP A 21 -4.21 2.41 -5.94
CA ASP A 21 -4.43 3.81 -5.56
C ASP A 21 -4.96 3.93 -4.13
N GLU A 22 -5.84 3.04 -3.74
CA GLU A 22 -6.35 3.03 -2.37
C GLU A 22 -5.23 2.70 -1.38
N MET A 23 -4.39 1.73 -1.71
CA MET A 23 -3.25 1.38 -0.86
C MET A 23 -2.29 2.56 -0.73
N ARG A 24 -2.00 3.24 -1.82
CA ARG A 24 -1.16 4.42 -1.81
C ARG A 24 -1.73 5.49 -0.87
N ASN A 25 -3.03 5.73 -0.96
CA ASN A 25 -3.68 6.71 -0.08
C ASN A 25 -3.54 6.34 1.39
N VAL A 26 -3.71 5.06 1.71
CA VAL A 26 -3.53 4.59 3.08
C VAL A 26 -2.10 4.84 3.55
N LEU A 27 -1.13 4.43 2.75
CA LEU A 27 0.27 4.55 3.14
C LEU A 27 0.69 6.01 3.29
N GLU A 28 0.27 6.86 2.37
CA GLU A 28 0.57 8.28 2.47
C GLU A 28 -0.06 8.90 3.71
N SER A 29 -1.28 8.48 4.04
CA SER A 29 -1.94 8.99 5.24
C SER A 29 -1.24 8.57 6.53
N LEU A 30 -0.49 7.48 6.47
CA LEU A 30 0.28 6.99 7.62
C LEU A 30 1.68 7.58 7.68
N GLY A 31 2.04 8.42 6.71
CA GLY A 31 3.33 9.09 6.71
C GLY A 31 4.37 8.52 5.76
N PHE A 32 3.99 7.54 4.96
CA PHE A 32 4.91 6.99 3.97
C PHE A 32 5.04 7.91 2.78
N GLU A 33 6.24 7.95 2.20
CA GLU A 33 6.48 8.67 0.96
C GLU A 33 6.69 7.66 -0.16
N MET A 34 6.05 7.92 -1.29
CA MET A 34 6.16 7.06 -2.45
C MET A 34 7.34 7.47 -3.31
N PHE A 35 8.19 6.50 -3.63
CA PHE A 35 9.29 6.72 -4.57
C PHE A 35 9.10 5.84 -5.79
N LYS A 36 9.08 6.47 -6.94
CA LYS A 36 8.97 5.79 -8.21
C LYS A 36 10.28 5.96 -8.96
N LYS A 37 11.05 4.89 -9.05
CA LYS A 37 12.30 4.96 -9.81
C LYS A 37 11.97 4.90 -11.29
N GLY A 38 12.27 5.95 -11.99
CA GLY A 38 11.86 6.13 -13.36
C GLY A 38 12.40 5.14 -14.38
N LYS A 39 13.48 4.44 -14.06
CA LYS A 39 14.11 3.54 -15.04
C LYS A 39 14.08 2.08 -14.67
N THR A 40 13.46 1.74 -13.58
CA THR A 40 13.35 0.32 -13.25
C THR A 40 12.14 -0.27 -13.93
N SER A 41 12.17 -1.57 -14.10
CA SER A 41 11.13 -2.32 -14.73
C SER A 41 9.78 -1.94 -14.14
N GLY A 42 9.21 -1.05 -14.75
CA GLY A 42 7.90 -0.52 -14.84
C GLY A 42 7.01 -0.44 -13.63
N SER A 43 6.76 -1.48 -12.94
CA SER A 43 5.65 -1.49 -12.00
C SER A 43 6.01 -1.50 -10.53
N ARG A 44 7.29 -1.48 -10.22
CA ARG A 44 7.72 -1.48 -8.83
C ARG A 44 7.68 -0.09 -8.22
N VAL A 45 7.01 0.03 -7.08
CA VAL A 45 6.91 1.28 -6.35
C VAL A 45 7.33 1.04 -4.91
N ALA A 46 8.16 1.92 -4.37
CA ALA A 46 8.61 1.81 -2.98
C ALA A 46 8.00 2.92 -2.14
N PHE A 47 7.61 2.56 -0.93
CA PHE A 47 7.11 3.52 0.07
C PHE A 47 8.05 3.48 1.26
N PHE A 48 8.46 4.65 1.72
CA PHE A 48 9.41 4.76 2.84
C PHE A 48 8.85 5.60 3.96
N LYS A 49 9.11 5.14 5.17
CA LYS A 49 8.82 5.93 6.38
C LYS A 49 9.86 5.55 7.44
N ASP A 50 10.67 6.51 7.88
CA ASP A 50 11.71 6.27 8.85
C ASP A 50 12.60 5.10 8.40
N ASN A 51 12.61 4.01 9.14
CA ASN A 51 13.41 2.83 8.79
C ASN A 51 12.61 1.74 8.11
N THR A 52 11.37 2.04 7.74
CA THR A 52 10.47 1.05 7.16
C THR A 52 10.33 1.27 5.67
N ALA A 53 10.46 0.20 4.91
CA ALA A 53 10.26 0.24 3.47
C ALA A 53 9.21 -0.80 3.07
N ILE A 54 8.28 -0.38 2.21
CA ILE A 54 7.28 -1.27 1.65
C ILE A 54 7.40 -1.20 0.14
N ILE A 55 7.64 -2.34 -0.50
CA ILE A 55 7.76 -2.40 -1.94
C ILE A 55 6.54 -3.11 -2.51
N LEU A 56 5.84 -2.45 -3.41
CA LEU A 56 4.66 -3.00 -4.06
C LEU A 56 4.84 -3.01 -5.56
N HIS A 57 4.37 -4.07 -6.18
CA HIS A 57 4.27 -4.12 -7.63
C HIS A 57 2.88 -3.64 -8.03
N LYS A 58 2.85 -2.62 -8.87
CA LYS A 58 1.59 -2.10 -9.37
C LYS A 58 0.95 -3.14 -10.28
N PRO A 59 -0.27 -3.60 -9.98
CA PRO A 59 -0.90 -4.63 -10.80
C PRO A 59 -1.19 -4.13 -12.21
N HIS A 60 -1.06 -5.02 -13.17
CA HIS A 60 -1.31 -4.72 -14.55
C HIS A 60 -1.72 -5.99 -15.29
N PRO A 61 -2.80 -5.96 -16.08
CA PRO A 61 -3.67 -4.80 -16.38
C PRO A 61 -4.70 -4.51 -15.30
N ARG A 62 -4.76 -5.32 -14.27
CA ARG A 62 -5.71 -5.15 -13.17
C ARG A 62 -5.32 -3.97 -12.31
N LYS A 63 -6.31 -3.33 -11.70
CA LYS A 63 -6.07 -2.25 -10.75
C LYS A 63 -6.03 -2.76 -9.31
N GLU A 64 -6.63 -3.91 -9.06
CA GLU A 64 -6.75 -4.47 -7.72
C GLU A 64 -5.48 -5.20 -7.31
N LEU A 65 -5.09 -4.99 -6.06
CA LEU A 65 -3.96 -5.70 -5.49
C LEU A 65 -4.34 -7.16 -5.22
N LEU A 66 -3.32 -8.02 -5.28
CA LEU A 66 -3.52 -9.41 -4.92
C LEU A 66 -3.60 -9.53 -3.40
N GLU A 67 -4.30 -10.56 -2.95
CA GLU A 67 -4.53 -10.76 -1.52
C GLU A 67 -3.21 -10.84 -0.73
N TYR A 68 -2.20 -11.53 -1.28
CA TYR A 68 -0.93 -11.65 -0.57
C TYR A 68 -0.23 -10.29 -0.42
N GLN A 69 -0.42 -9.39 -1.37
CA GLN A 69 0.16 -8.05 -1.29
C GLN A 69 -0.47 -7.26 -0.15
N ILE A 70 -1.79 -7.34 -0.03
CA ILE A 70 -2.50 -6.68 1.07
C ILE A 70 -2.05 -7.24 2.40
N LYS A 71 -1.94 -8.56 2.49
CA LYS A 71 -1.52 -9.22 3.72
C LYS A 71 -0.12 -8.80 4.13
N GLN A 72 0.81 -8.73 3.18
CA GLN A 72 2.18 -8.31 3.47
C GLN A 72 2.24 -6.89 4.01
N VAL A 73 1.48 -5.98 3.41
CA VAL A 73 1.44 -4.60 3.88
C VAL A 73 0.86 -4.54 5.28
N LEU A 74 -0.23 -5.25 5.53
CA LEU A 74 -0.84 -5.27 6.86
C LEU A 74 0.14 -5.78 7.91
N GLU A 75 0.88 -6.83 7.61
CA GLU A 75 1.86 -7.38 8.55
C GLU A 75 2.92 -6.35 8.91
N VAL A 76 3.42 -5.62 7.91
CA VAL A 76 4.41 -4.57 8.17
C VAL A 76 3.82 -3.46 9.02
N LEU A 77 2.63 -3.00 8.69
CA LEU A 77 2.00 -1.90 9.42
C LEU A 77 1.70 -2.28 10.86
N GLU A 78 1.27 -3.51 11.10
CA GLU A 78 1.01 -3.98 12.46
C GLU A 78 2.31 -4.12 13.24
N LYS A 79 3.35 -4.63 12.60
CA LYS A 79 4.65 -4.79 13.24
C LYS A 79 5.23 -3.45 13.66
N GLU A 80 5.03 -2.42 12.85
CA GLU A 80 5.53 -1.08 13.13
C GLU A 80 4.62 -0.28 14.07
N GLY A 81 3.52 -0.88 14.50
CA GLY A 81 2.61 -0.20 15.42
C GLY A 81 1.78 0.89 14.77
N LEU A 82 1.61 0.86 13.45
CA LEU A 82 0.86 1.88 12.74
C LEU A 82 -0.62 1.52 12.59
N LEU A 83 -0.96 0.29 12.84
CA LEU A 83 -2.36 -0.17 12.82
C LEU A 83 -2.69 -0.91 14.10
#